data_e679b5742e7c8a082ffd51fd3d7b22e3
#
_entry.id   e679b5742e7c8a082ffd51fd3d7b22e3
#
_cell.length_a   1.000
_cell.length_b   1.000
_cell.length_c   1.000
_cell.angle_alpha   90.00
_cell.angle_beta   90.00
_cell.angle_gamma   90.00
#
_symmetry.space_group_name_H-M   'P 1'
#
loop_
_entity.id
_entity.type
_entity.pdbx_description
1 polymer ?
#
loop_
_entity_poly.entity_id
_entity_poly.type
_entity_poly.pdbx_seq_one_letter_code
_entity_poly.pdbx_strand_id
1 'polypeptide(L)'
;MRIALAGIVHETNTYCGAPTTYDDFYAYRGAKMLETAGQESDLGGAVDACKDLGVDIVPILYTSTQPSGTIERDAYDAFKGEILDGLTKAGDVDGCVLLLHGAGVVSGLPDLEADLAQDVRRVLGDVPIAASFDLHGNVTQAMADALNGVFVCRQYPHIDLHIQARAAVVHVQDMVLRGERSRCEVIRLPLLLPTTTTFEGIGAKILARLRTLEVEAACV
;
A
#
# COMPACT_ATOMS: atom_id res chain seq x y z
N MET A 1 -20.27 1.66 -7.51
CA MET A 1 -19.28 1.36 -6.46
C MET A 1 -18.21 2.43 -6.51
N ARG A 2 -17.84 3.01 -5.38
CA ARG A 2 -16.86 4.09 -5.25
C ARG A 2 -15.70 3.60 -4.39
N ILE A 3 -14.48 3.57 -4.93
CA ILE A 3 -13.26 3.17 -4.21
C ILE A 3 -12.32 4.37 -4.09
N ALA A 4 -11.92 4.68 -2.84
CA ALA A 4 -10.93 5.69 -2.57
C ALA A 4 -9.52 5.15 -2.81
N LEU A 5 -8.66 5.95 -3.45
CA LEU A 5 -7.24 5.66 -3.63
C LEU A 5 -6.42 6.73 -2.91
N ALA A 6 -5.51 6.29 -2.04
CA ALA A 6 -4.57 7.15 -1.35
C ALA A 6 -3.26 6.41 -1.07
N GLY A 7 -2.17 7.15 -0.79
CA GLY A 7 -0.91 6.50 -0.41
C GLY A 7 0.22 7.47 -0.08
N ILE A 8 1.13 6.98 0.77
CA ILE A 8 2.43 7.59 1.05
C ILE A 8 3.47 6.49 0.89
N VAL A 9 4.36 6.62 -0.08
CA VAL A 9 5.35 5.60 -0.43
C VAL A 9 6.74 6.14 -0.11
N HIS A 10 7.40 5.53 0.87
CA HIS A 10 8.77 5.89 1.26
C HIS A 10 9.50 4.71 1.88
N GLU A 11 10.73 4.49 1.42
CA GLU A 11 11.67 3.55 2.02
C GLU A 11 12.71 4.35 2.84
N THR A 12 12.62 4.25 4.16
CA THR A 12 13.46 5.02 5.07
C THR A 12 14.75 4.30 5.42
N ASN A 13 15.88 4.97 5.22
CA ASN A 13 17.15 4.61 5.82
C ASN A 13 17.40 5.46 7.07
N THR A 14 17.13 4.89 8.26
CA THR A 14 17.30 5.59 9.55
C THR A 14 18.75 5.94 9.89
N TYR A 15 19.74 5.42 9.16
CA TYR A 15 21.15 5.79 9.28
C TYR A 15 21.55 6.95 8.35
N CYS A 16 20.67 7.39 7.47
CA CYS A 16 20.90 8.57 6.65
C CYS A 16 20.86 9.84 7.54
N GLY A 17 21.88 10.67 7.45
CA GLY A 17 22.00 11.89 8.29
C GLY A 17 21.11 13.05 7.83
N ALA A 18 20.62 13.03 6.58
CA ALA A 18 19.71 14.04 6.06
C ALA A 18 18.26 13.55 6.22
N PRO A 19 17.36 14.36 6.81
CA PRO A 19 15.95 14.01 6.86
C PRO A 19 15.31 14.10 5.47
N THR A 20 14.14 13.48 5.33
CA THR A 20 13.28 13.64 4.16
C THR A 20 12.23 14.70 4.45
N THR A 21 12.24 15.76 3.68
CA THR A 21 11.35 16.91 3.85
C THR A 21 10.09 16.79 2.99
N TYR A 22 9.13 17.70 3.19
CA TYR A 22 7.92 17.77 2.36
C TYR A 22 8.25 17.98 0.87
N ASP A 23 9.22 18.83 0.57
CA ASP A 23 9.59 19.20 -0.80
C ASP A 23 10.34 18.09 -1.56
N ASP A 24 10.80 17.05 -0.87
CA ASP A 24 11.44 15.88 -1.50
C ASP A 24 10.40 14.93 -2.14
N PHE A 25 9.12 15.08 -1.81
CA PHE A 25 8.07 14.20 -2.32
C PHE A 25 7.44 14.70 -3.62
N TYR A 26 7.21 13.79 -4.54
CA TYR A 26 6.30 14.00 -5.68
C TYR A 26 4.88 13.64 -5.23
N ALA A 27 3.92 14.52 -5.53
CA ALA A 27 2.54 14.31 -5.11
C ALA A 27 1.56 14.42 -6.28
N TYR A 28 0.74 13.40 -6.44
CA TYR A 28 -0.40 13.37 -7.35
C TYR A 28 -1.68 13.55 -6.53
N ARG A 29 -2.46 14.58 -6.83
CA ARG A 29 -3.67 14.95 -6.12
C ARG A 29 -4.89 14.89 -7.00
N GLY A 30 -5.97 14.30 -6.51
CA GLY A 30 -7.24 14.28 -7.23
C GLY A 30 -7.09 13.72 -8.65
N ALA A 31 -7.65 14.40 -9.63
CA ALA A 31 -7.67 13.95 -11.02
C ALA A 31 -6.29 13.64 -11.62
N LYS A 32 -5.20 14.24 -11.12
CA LYS A 32 -3.84 13.92 -11.58
C LYS A 32 -3.43 12.47 -11.33
N MET A 33 -3.98 11.83 -10.30
CA MET A 33 -3.74 10.41 -10.06
C MET A 33 -4.22 9.54 -11.24
N LEU A 34 -5.26 9.96 -11.94
CA LEU A 34 -5.87 9.21 -13.06
C LEU A 34 -5.03 9.26 -14.34
N GLU A 35 -4.07 10.19 -14.42
CA GLU A 35 -3.13 10.32 -15.55
C GLU A 35 -2.07 9.20 -15.56
N THR A 36 -1.96 8.42 -14.49
CA THR A 36 -1.05 7.27 -14.39
C THR A 36 -1.60 5.99 -15.02
N ALA A 37 -2.80 6.02 -15.57
CA ALA A 37 -3.36 4.88 -16.29
C ALA A 37 -2.41 4.37 -17.37
N GLY A 38 -2.26 3.04 -17.46
CA GLY A 38 -1.36 2.39 -18.40
C GLY A 38 0.13 2.38 -17.97
N GLN A 39 0.45 2.92 -16.79
CA GLN A 39 1.80 2.83 -16.23
C GLN A 39 1.94 1.56 -15.39
N GLU A 40 3.10 0.88 -15.52
CA GLU A 40 3.45 -0.30 -14.70
C GLU A 40 3.94 0.11 -13.30
N SER A 41 3.17 0.99 -12.63
CA SER A 41 3.37 1.43 -11.25
C SER A 41 2.23 0.94 -10.36
N ASP A 42 2.39 1.00 -9.05
CA ASP A 42 1.34 0.69 -8.08
C ASP A 42 0.09 1.56 -8.31
N LEU A 43 0.25 2.88 -8.43
CA LEU A 43 -0.86 3.78 -8.71
C LEU A 43 -1.50 3.50 -10.08
N GLY A 44 -0.70 3.29 -11.14
CA GLY A 44 -1.20 2.96 -12.46
C GLY A 44 -2.01 1.66 -12.45
N GLY A 45 -1.52 0.61 -11.80
CA GLY A 45 -2.21 -0.66 -11.65
C GLY A 45 -3.54 -0.56 -10.89
N ALA A 46 -3.61 0.26 -9.83
CA ALA A 46 -4.84 0.50 -9.10
C ALA A 46 -5.87 1.28 -9.95
N VAL A 47 -5.42 2.31 -10.67
CA VAL A 47 -6.27 3.11 -11.57
C VAL A 47 -6.83 2.25 -12.70
N ASP A 48 -5.99 1.44 -13.35
CA ASP A 48 -6.40 0.55 -14.43
C ASP A 48 -7.37 -0.52 -13.95
N ALA A 49 -7.12 -1.09 -12.76
CA ALA A 49 -8.04 -2.04 -12.16
C ALA A 49 -9.45 -1.46 -11.94
N CYS A 50 -9.53 -0.27 -11.37
CA CYS A 50 -10.82 0.41 -11.18
C CYS A 50 -11.55 0.65 -12.50
N LYS A 51 -10.83 1.09 -13.54
CA LYS A 51 -11.41 1.30 -14.89
C LYS A 51 -11.93 0.02 -15.49
N ASP A 52 -11.15 -1.06 -15.48
CA ASP A 52 -11.52 -2.36 -16.03
C ASP A 52 -12.73 -2.98 -15.32
N LEU A 53 -12.87 -2.73 -14.03
CA LEU A 53 -13.96 -3.23 -13.18
C LEU A 53 -15.20 -2.32 -13.19
N GLY A 54 -15.15 -1.17 -13.87
CA GLY A 54 -16.24 -0.21 -13.88
C GLY A 54 -16.52 0.44 -12.52
N VAL A 55 -15.46 0.66 -11.73
CA VAL A 55 -15.53 1.26 -10.39
C VAL A 55 -15.22 2.74 -10.48
N ASP A 56 -16.01 3.57 -9.82
CA ASP A 56 -15.77 5.00 -9.69
C ASP A 56 -14.60 5.27 -8.76
N ILE A 57 -13.56 5.88 -9.26
CA ILE A 57 -12.37 6.23 -8.47
C ILE A 57 -12.62 7.50 -7.69
N VAL A 58 -12.35 7.47 -6.39
CA VAL A 58 -12.25 8.65 -5.54
C VAL A 58 -10.76 8.91 -5.27
N PRO A 59 -10.09 9.69 -6.15
CA PRO A 59 -8.65 9.92 -6.04
C PRO A 59 -8.39 10.99 -4.97
N ILE A 60 -7.65 10.66 -3.93
CA ILE A 60 -7.35 11.57 -2.82
C ILE A 60 -5.95 12.18 -3.00
N LEU A 61 -4.93 11.44 -2.58
CA LEU A 61 -3.53 11.80 -2.64
C LEU A 61 -2.69 10.55 -2.79
N TYR A 62 -1.75 10.56 -3.72
CA TYR A 62 -0.62 9.64 -3.77
C TYR A 62 0.67 10.45 -3.74
N THR A 63 1.56 10.14 -2.81
CA THR A 63 2.85 10.80 -2.73
C THR A 63 3.98 9.78 -2.55
N SER A 64 5.11 10.05 -3.20
CA SER A 64 6.27 9.17 -3.16
C SER A 64 7.57 9.95 -3.29
N THR A 65 8.65 9.38 -2.78
CA THR A 65 10.01 9.88 -2.99
C THR A 65 11.00 8.73 -3.10
N GLN A 66 12.23 9.02 -3.48
CA GLN A 66 13.30 8.03 -3.50
C GLN A 66 13.68 7.62 -2.08
N PRO A 67 14.23 6.40 -1.89
CA PRO A 67 14.77 5.96 -0.59
C PRO A 67 15.73 7.01 -0.02
N SER A 68 15.46 7.46 1.20
CA SER A 68 16.22 8.53 1.86
C SER A 68 16.12 8.46 3.39
N GLY A 69 16.40 9.53 4.11
CA GLY A 69 16.40 9.56 5.57
C GLY A 69 15.01 9.54 6.20
N THR A 70 14.99 9.60 7.51
CA THR A 70 13.74 9.68 8.31
C THR A 70 12.90 10.88 7.87
N ILE A 71 11.61 10.66 7.66
CA ILE A 71 10.68 11.71 7.25
C ILE A 71 10.50 12.72 8.38
N GLU A 72 10.52 14.01 8.06
CA GLU A 72 10.16 15.04 9.03
C GLU A 72 8.70 14.89 9.47
N ARG A 73 8.45 15.14 10.77
CA ARG A 73 7.12 14.99 11.34
C ARG A 73 6.08 15.86 10.66
N ASP A 74 6.42 17.11 10.40
CA ASP A 74 5.51 18.09 9.78
C ASP A 74 5.18 17.71 8.33
N ALA A 75 6.12 17.11 7.59
CA ALA A 75 5.89 16.60 6.24
C ALA A 75 4.88 15.46 6.24
N TYR A 76 5.06 14.49 7.13
CA TYR A 76 4.12 13.38 7.28
C TYR A 76 2.74 13.85 7.73
N ASP A 77 2.68 14.69 8.77
CA ASP A 77 1.41 15.19 9.31
C ASP A 77 0.61 15.97 8.25
N ALA A 78 1.29 16.72 7.37
CA ALA A 78 0.67 17.41 6.25
C ALA A 78 0.04 16.43 5.26
N PHE A 79 0.77 15.41 4.77
CA PHE A 79 0.24 14.42 3.83
C PHE A 79 -0.86 13.57 4.46
N LYS A 80 -0.68 13.10 5.68
CA LYS A 80 -1.69 12.35 6.41
C LYS A 80 -2.96 13.17 6.61
N GLY A 81 -2.82 14.42 7.02
CA GLY A 81 -3.95 15.33 7.17
C GLY A 81 -4.72 15.52 5.86
N GLU A 82 -4.01 15.69 4.74
CA GLU A 82 -4.61 15.81 3.42
C GLU A 82 -5.39 14.54 3.01
N ILE A 83 -4.86 13.35 3.31
CA ILE A 83 -5.54 12.08 3.06
C ILE A 83 -6.83 11.97 3.89
N LEU A 84 -6.74 12.17 5.21
CA LEU A 84 -7.90 12.04 6.11
C LEU A 84 -9.00 13.06 5.81
N ASP A 85 -8.62 14.30 5.54
CA ASP A 85 -9.53 15.36 5.11
C ASP A 85 -10.17 15.03 3.76
N GLY A 86 -9.39 14.50 2.82
CA GLY A 86 -9.88 14.09 1.51
C GLY A 86 -10.90 12.96 1.62
N LEU A 87 -10.65 11.94 2.43
CA LEU A 87 -11.58 10.84 2.70
C LEU A 87 -12.87 11.36 3.36
N THR A 88 -12.74 12.24 4.35
CA THR A 88 -13.90 12.85 5.03
C THR A 88 -14.77 13.66 4.05
N LYS A 89 -14.15 14.46 3.18
CA LYS A 89 -14.84 15.27 2.16
C LYS A 89 -15.45 14.44 1.03
N ALA A 90 -14.88 13.28 0.73
CA ALA A 90 -15.42 12.36 -0.27
C ALA A 90 -16.79 11.79 0.13
N GLY A 91 -17.11 11.79 1.41
CA GLY A 91 -18.34 11.19 1.95
C GLY A 91 -18.32 9.67 1.81
N ASP A 92 -19.48 9.09 1.50
CA ASP A 92 -19.61 7.64 1.44
C ASP A 92 -18.77 7.05 0.29
N VAL A 93 -17.83 6.18 0.64
CA VAL A 93 -17.10 5.30 -0.27
C VAL A 93 -17.40 3.84 0.09
N ASP A 94 -17.42 2.97 -0.92
CA ASP A 94 -17.69 1.55 -0.71
C ASP A 94 -16.43 0.78 -0.30
N GLY A 95 -15.23 1.31 -0.61
CA GLY A 95 -13.95 0.70 -0.30
C GLY A 95 -12.80 1.70 -0.38
N CYS A 96 -11.63 1.29 0.12
CA CYS A 96 -10.40 2.06 0.06
C CYS A 96 -9.20 1.17 -0.28
N VAL A 97 -8.32 1.65 -1.15
CA VAL A 97 -7.02 1.02 -1.40
C VAL A 97 -5.91 2.01 -1.05
N LEU A 98 -5.02 1.56 -0.18
CA LEU A 98 -3.81 2.29 0.22
C LEU A 98 -2.61 1.76 -0.57
N LEU A 99 -1.83 2.67 -1.13
CA LEU A 99 -0.58 2.38 -1.83
C LEU A 99 0.57 2.79 -0.92
N LEU A 100 1.30 1.81 -0.40
CA LEU A 100 2.26 1.99 0.69
C LEU A 100 3.58 1.28 0.36
N HIS A 101 4.64 1.63 1.09
CA HIS A 101 5.91 0.88 0.99
C HIS A 101 6.02 -0.21 2.07
N GLY A 102 5.74 0.12 3.31
CA GLY A 102 5.92 -0.78 4.45
C GLY A 102 7.24 -0.60 5.20
N ALA A 103 7.99 0.46 4.90
CA ALA A 103 9.27 0.77 5.55
C ALA A 103 9.41 2.27 5.86
N GLY A 104 8.30 3.00 5.96
CA GLY A 104 8.29 4.42 6.28
C GLY A 104 8.54 4.68 7.76
N VAL A 105 9.52 5.51 8.06
CA VAL A 105 9.83 5.99 9.41
C VAL A 105 9.76 7.50 9.46
N VAL A 106 9.02 8.02 10.41
CA VAL A 106 8.85 9.46 10.66
C VAL A 106 9.54 9.83 11.97
N SER A 107 10.00 11.05 12.09
CA SER A 107 10.58 11.55 13.35
C SER A 107 9.59 11.38 14.50
N GLY A 108 9.97 10.56 15.48
CA GLY A 108 9.12 10.21 16.62
C GLY A 108 8.00 9.20 16.34
N LEU A 109 7.95 8.61 15.13
CA LEU A 109 6.96 7.60 14.76
C LEU A 109 7.64 6.51 13.91
N PRO A 110 7.86 5.31 14.46
CA PRO A 110 8.64 4.27 13.80
C PRO A 110 7.87 3.45 12.74
N ASP A 111 6.56 3.58 12.65
CA ASP A 111 5.69 2.82 11.74
C ASP A 111 4.65 3.76 11.12
N LEU A 112 5.03 4.37 10.01
CA LEU A 112 4.20 5.31 9.26
C LEU A 112 2.92 4.64 8.77
N GLU A 113 3.08 3.45 8.21
CA GLU A 113 2.01 2.76 7.51
C GLU A 113 0.93 2.27 8.48
N ALA A 114 1.33 1.77 9.65
CA ALA A 114 0.36 1.40 10.69
C ALA A 114 -0.42 2.62 11.20
N ASP A 115 0.27 3.73 11.45
CA ASP A 115 -0.36 4.97 11.94
C ASP A 115 -1.35 5.50 10.90
N LEU A 116 -0.96 5.56 9.62
CA LEU A 116 -1.85 6.00 8.54
C LEU A 116 -3.05 5.06 8.37
N ALA A 117 -2.82 3.74 8.29
CA ALA A 117 -3.88 2.77 8.07
C ALA A 117 -4.90 2.75 9.22
N GLN A 118 -4.44 2.89 10.47
CA GLN A 118 -5.33 2.99 11.64
C GLN A 118 -6.17 4.26 11.62
N ASP A 119 -5.60 5.40 11.21
CA ASP A 119 -6.35 6.65 11.10
C ASP A 119 -7.37 6.61 9.96
N VAL A 120 -6.99 6.03 8.80
CA VAL A 120 -7.93 5.78 7.70
C VAL A 120 -9.07 4.86 8.15
N ARG A 121 -8.77 3.78 8.89
CA ARG A 121 -9.79 2.89 9.48
C ARG A 121 -10.72 3.63 10.42
N ARG A 122 -10.21 4.56 11.24
CA ARG A 122 -11.06 5.38 12.13
C ARG A 122 -12.02 6.30 11.36
N VAL A 123 -11.57 6.86 10.24
CA VAL A 123 -12.40 7.71 9.37
C VAL A 123 -13.45 6.90 8.62
N LEU A 124 -13.09 5.76 8.05
CA LEU A 124 -13.96 4.96 7.18
C LEU A 124 -14.83 3.93 7.93
N GLY A 125 -14.55 3.66 9.20
CA GLY A 125 -15.29 2.66 9.97
C GLY A 125 -15.15 1.25 9.41
N ASP A 126 -16.24 0.56 9.08
CA ASP A 126 -16.27 -0.84 8.63
C ASP A 126 -16.16 -1.02 7.09
N VAL A 127 -15.76 0.03 6.39
CA VAL A 127 -15.53 -0.03 4.95
C VAL A 127 -14.32 -0.94 4.65
N PRO A 128 -14.36 -1.81 3.62
CA PRO A 128 -13.20 -2.62 3.23
C PRO A 128 -11.98 -1.76 2.88
N ILE A 129 -10.85 -2.06 3.49
CA ILE A 129 -9.57 -1.40 3.22
C ILE A 129 -8.53 -2.47 2.87
N ALA A 130 -7.93 -2.37 1.70
CA ALA A 130 -6.75 -3.17 1.35
C ALA A 130 -5.55 -2.25 1.08
N ALA A 131 -4.34 -2.80 1.17
CA ALA A 131 -3.15 -2.06 0.83
C ALA A 131 -2.19 -2.89 -0.03
N SER A 132 -1.48 -2.23 -0.95
CA SER A 132 -0.31 -2.77 -1.63
C SER A 132 0.97 -2.27 -0.98
N PHE A 133 1.98 -3.16 -0.95
CA PHE A 133 3.27 -2.91 -0.31
C PHE A 133 4.42 -3.32 -1.21
N ASP A 134 5.58 -2.73 -0.97
CA ASP A 134 6.84 -3.16 -1.55
C ASP A 134 7.34 -4.47 -0.90
N LEU A 135 8.18 -5.22 -1.65
CA LEU A 135 8.83 -6.45 -1.18
C LEU A 135 9.73 -6.20 0.05
N HIS A 136 10.32 -5.01 0.13
CA HIS A 136 11.24 -4.61 1.21
C HIS A 136 10.51 -4.04 2.43
N GLY A 137 9.18 -4.04 2.41
CA GLY A 137 8.35 -3.62 3.53
C GLY A 137 8.47 -4.55 4.74
N ASN A 138 8.29 -3.98 5.92
CA ASN A 138 8.24 -4.70 7.19
C ASN A 138 6.80 -4.68 7.71
N VAL A 139 5.91 -5.43 7.07
CA VAL A 139 4.50 -5.45 7.46
C VAL A 139 4.37 -5.89 8.92
N THR A 140 3.78 -5.03 9.73
CA THR A 140 3.52 -5.28 11.16
C THR A 140 2.11 -5.80 11.40
N GLN A 141 1.87 -6.43 12.55
CA GLN A 141 0.51 -6.81 12.93
C GLN A 141 -0.40 -5.57 13.06
N ALA A 142 0.16 -4.43 13.50
CA ALA A 142 -0.57 -3.18 13.60
C ALA A 142 -1.06 -2.64 12.24
N MET A 143 -0.27 -2.81 11.17
CA MET A 143 -0.72 -2.55 9.79
C MET A 143 -1.85 -3.52 9.40
N ALA A 144 -1.63 -4.81 9.62
CA ALA A 144 -2.57 -5.87 9.24
C ALA A 144 -3.93 -5.76 9.95
N ASP A 145 -3.94 -5.37 11.23
CA ASP A 145 -5.16 -5.19 12.03
C ASP A 145 -6.07 -4.05 11.51
N ALA A 146 -5.48 -3.06 10.83
CA ALA A 146 -6.23 -1.96 10.22
C ALA A 146 -6.78 -2.31 8.83
N LEU A 147 -6.31 -3.40 8.21
CA LEU A 147 -6.57 -3.76 6.82
C LEU A 147 -7.42 -5.03 6.69
N ASN A 148 -8.10 -5.14 5.57
CA ASN A 148 -8.81 -6.35 5.17
C ASN A 148 -8.04 -7.15 4.10
N GLY A 149 -6.97 -6.59 3.52
CA GLY A 149 -6.12 -7.25 2.54
C GLY A 149 -4.73 -6.61 2.48
N VAL A 150 -3.71 -7.46 2.39
CA VAL A 150 -2.29 -7.07 2.28
C VAL A 150 -1.72 -7.71 1.02
N PHE A 151 -1.28 -6.90 0.07
CA PHE A 151 -0.77 -7.32 -1.22
C PHE A 151 0.67 -6.83 -1.40
N VAL A 152 1.62 -7.73 -1.34
CA VAL A 152 3.05 -7.41 -1.36
C VAL A 152 3.65 -7.70 -2.73
N CYS A 153 4.43 -6.76 -3.28
CA CYS A 153 5.28 -7.01 -4.44
C CYS A 153 6.17 -8.23 -4.16
N ARG A 154 6.27 -9.14 -5.14
CA ARG A 154 6.94 -10.44 -4.94
C ARG A 154 8.27 -10.55 -5.65
N GLN A 155 8.55 -9.61 -6.52
CA GLN A 155 9.70 -9.71 -7.41
C GLN A 155 10.69 -8.56 -7.20
N TYR A 156 11.97 -8.89 -7.27
CA TYR A 156 13.05 -7.93 -7.28
C TYR A 156 14.06 -8.29 -8.38
N PRO A 157 14.31 -7.40 -9.35
CA PRO A 157 13.72 -6.05 -9.53
C PRO A 157 12.19 -6.03 -9.59
N HIS A 158 11.58 -4.94 -9.12
CA HIS A 158 10.13 -4.79 -9.03
C HIS A 158 9.50 -4.70 -10.42
N ILE A 159 8.79 -5.73 -10.83
CA ILE A 159 8.05 -5.77 -12.09
C ILE A 159 6.57 -6.12 -11.88
N ASP A 160 6.13 -6.26 -10.64
CA ASP A 160 4.79 -6.70 -10.29
C ASP A 160 4.05 -5.78 -9.29
N LEU A 161 4.55 -4.56 -9.06
CA LEU A 161 3.88 -3.55 -8.21
C LEU A 161 2.45 -3.27 -8.71
N HIS A 162 2.30 -3.04 -10.02
CA HIS A 162 0.99 -2.80 -10.65
C HIS A 162 0.04 -4.01 -10.51
N ILE A 163 0.57 -5.23 -10.52
CA ILE A 163 -0.21 -6.46 -10.33
C ILE A 163 -0.75 -6.55 -8.91
N GLN A 164 0.06 -6.23 -7.91
CA GLN A 164 -0.34 -6.30 -6.49
C GLN A 164 -1.35 -5.20 -6.15
N ALA A 165 -1.15 -3.99 -6.64
CA ALA A 165 -2.11 -2.90 -6.48
C ALA A 165 -3.45 -3.22 -7.15
N ARG A 166 -3.42 -3.82 -8.35
CA ARG A 166 -4.61 -4.34 -9.02
C ARG A 166 -5.33 -5.40 -8.17
N ALA A 167 -4.59 -6.36 -7.61
CA ALA A 167 -5.15 -7.40 -6.75
C ALA A 167 -5.83 -6.81 -5.50
N ALA A 168 -5.26 -5.75 -4.92
CA ALA A 168 -5.87 -5.04 -3.79
C ALA A 168 -7.23 -4.42 -4.17
N VAL A 169 -7.35 -3.82 -5.36
CA VAL A 169 -8.64 -3.26 -5.86
C VAL A 169 -9.67 -4.36 -6.08
N VAL A 170 -9.27 -5.46 -6.74
CA VAL A 170 -10.16 -6.62 -6.96
C VAL A 170 -10.67 -7.18 -5.65
N HIS A 171 -9.78 -7.35 -4.67
CA HIS A 171 -10.15 -7.86 -3.34
C HIS A 171 -11.14 -6.95 -2.60
N VAL A 172 -10.95 -5.64 -2.66
CA VAL A 172 -11.91 -4.66 -2.10
C VAL A 172 -13.26 -4.78 -2.79
N GLN A 173 -13.29 -4.86 -4.12
CA GLN A 173 -14.53 -5.03 -4.87
C GLN A 173 -15.25 -6.33 -4.48
N ASP A 174 -14.54 -7.44 -4.39
CA ASP A 174 -15.10 -8.73 -4.00
C ASP A 174 -15.74 -8.70 -2.62
N MET A 175 -15.06 -8.08 -1.65
CA MET A 175 -15.60 -7.91 -0.30
C MET A 175 -16.89 -7.08 -0.29
N VAL A 176 -16.92 -6.00 -1.07
CA VAL A 176 -18.12 -5.14 -1.19
C VAL A 176 -19.26 -5.92 -1.80
N LEU A 177 -19.03 -6.66 -2.91
CA LEU A 177 -20.06 -7.40 -3.60
C LEU A 177 -20.62 -8.59 -2.79
N ARG A 178 -19.77 -9.24 -1.98
CA ARG A 178 -20.18 -10.37 -1.13
C ARG A 178 -20.70 -9.93 0.23
N GLY A 179 -20.48 -8.71 0.64
CA GLY A 179 -20.77 -8.24 2.01
C GLY A 179 -19.90 -8.89 3.08
N GLU A 180 -18.71 -9.36 2.72
CA GLU A 180 -17.76 -10.06 3.57
C GLU A 180 -16.61 -9.15 4.00
N ARG A 181 -15.89 -9.55 5.06
CA ARG A 181 -14.68 -8.88 5.53
C ARG A 181 -13.62 -9.92 5.85
N SER A 182 -12.52 -9.89 5.12
CA SER A 182 -11.32 -10.68 5.45
C SER A 182 -10.55 -10.04 6.60
N ARG A 183 -9.69 -10.85 7.21
CA ARG A 183 -8.72 -10.43 8.23
C ARG A 183 -7.33 -10.84 7.80
N CYS A 184 -6.36 -10.04 8.19
CA CYS A 184 -4.95 -10.31 7.92
C CYS A 184 -4.24 -10.74 9.21
N GLU A 185 -3.33 -11.70 9.10
CA GLU A 185 -2.47 -12.14 10.19
C GLU A 185 -1.01 -12.12 9.71
N VAL A 186 -0.11 -11.63 10.55
CA VAL A 186 1.33 -11.59 10.26
C VAL A 186 2.06 -12.68 11.04
N ILE A 187 2.59 -13.66 10.32
CA ILE A 187 3.42 -14.72 10.89
C ILE A 187 4.88 -14.38 10.64
N ARG A 188 5.64 -14.11 11.71
CA ARG A 188 7.07 -13.86 11.62
C ARG A 188 7.85 -15.17 11.61
N LEU A 189 8.58 -15.40 10.54
CA LEU A 189 9.48 -16.52 10.45
C LEU A 189 10.85 -16.16 11.07
N PRO A 190 11.58 -17.11 11.72
CA PRO A 190 12.93 -16.88 12.23
C PRO A 190 13.93 -16.91 11.05
N LEU A 191 13.77 -16.00 10.12
CA LEU A 191 14.51 -15.94 8.87
C LEU A 191 14.95 -14.51 8.61
N LEU A 192 16.23 -14.33 8.34
CA LEU A 192 16.79 -13.08 7.83
C LEU A 192 17.44 -13.36 6.48
N LEU A 193 16.89 -12.72 5.45
CA LEU A 193 17.44 -12.80 4.10
C LEU A 193 18.02 -11.45 3.71
N PRO A 194 19.16 -11.41 3.02
CA PRO A 194 19.61 -10.19 2.39
C PRO A 194 18.64 -9.80 1.26
N THR A 195 18.52 -8.53 0.99
CA THR A 195 17.82 -8.00 -0.19
C THR A 195 18.48 -8.58 -1.43
N THR A 196 17.80 -9.46 -2.14
CA THR A 196 18.37 -10.19 -3.28
C THR A 196 17.33 -10.40 -4.35
N THR A 197 17.81 -10.66 -5.56
CA THR A 197 16.94 -10.98 -6.69
C THR A 197 16.04 -12.19 -6.41
N THR A 198 14.80 -12.11 -6.89
CA THR A 198 13.84 -13.23 -6.83
C THR A 198 13.83 -14.06 -8.12
N PHE A 199 14.66 -13.72 -9.11
CA PHE A 199 14.75 -14.44 -10.37
C PHE A 199 15.73 -15.62 -10.35
N GLU A 200 16.61 -15.68 -9.35
CA GLU A 200 17.60 -16.74 -9.21
C GLU A 200 17.89 -17.08 -7.73
N GLY A 201 18.70 -18.09 -7.50
CA GLY A 201 19.19 -18.47 -6.18
C GLY A 201 18.11 -18.85 -5.19
N ILE A 202 18.31 -18.42 -3.93
CA ILE A 202 17.36 -18.72 -2.82
C ILE A 202 16.05 -17.94 -2.96
N GLY A 203 16.10 -16.71 -3.45
CA GLY A 203 14.90 -15.88 -3.66
C GLY A 203 13.92 -16.54 -4.63
N ALA A 204 14.41 -17.04 -5.76
CA ALA A 204 13.57 -17.76 -6.72
C ALA A 204 12.92 -19.02 -6.13
N LYS A 205 13.65 -19.77 -5.29
CA LYS A 205 13.13 -20.97 -4.62
C LYS A 205 12.03 -20.62 -3.61
N ILE A 206 12.22 -19.57 -2.84
CA ILE A 206 11.21 -19.09 -1.88
C ILE A 206 9.96 -18.64 -2.63
N LEU A 207 10.10 -17.82 -3.66
CA LEU A 207 8.96 -17.34 -4.46
C LEU A 207 8.19 -18.51 -5.11
N ALA A 208 8.90 -19.51 -5.65
CA ALA A 208 8.27 -20.71 -6.20
C ALA A 208 7.47 -21.47 -5.13
N ARG A 209 8.02 -21.62 -3.91
CA ARG A 209 7.30 -22.28 -2.80
C ARG A 209 6.09 -21.48 -2.35
N LEU A 210 6.18 -20.17 -2.25
CA LEU A 210 5.05 -19.29 -1.91
C LEU A 210 3.90 -19.47 -2.91
N ARG A 211 4.19 -19.45 -4.21
CA ARG A 211 3.18 -19.69 -5.26
C ARG A 211 2.51 -21.06 -5.13
N THR A 212 3.27 -22.08 -4.78
CA THR A 212 2.71 -23.41 -4.54
C THR A 212 1.77 -23.42 -3.33
N LEU A 213 2.17 -22.78 -2.23
CA LEU A 213 1.35 -22.70 -1.02
C LEU A 213 0.05 -21.93 -1.24
N GLU A 214 0.07 -20.86 -2.03
CA GLU A 214 -1.14 -20.11 -2.38
C GLU A 214 -2.16 -20.99 -3.12
N VAL A 215 -1.68 -21.80 -4.05
CA VAL A 215 -2.56 -22.76 -4.79
C VAL A 215 -3.07 -23.86 -3.87
N GLU A 216 -2.20 -24.46 -3.05
CA GLU A 216 -2.54 -25.55 -2.14
C GLU A 216 -3.52 -25.13 -1.04
N ALA A 217 -3.34 -23.93 -0.51
CA ALA A 217 -4.16 -23.43 0.60
C ALA A 217 -5.46 -22.74 0.15
N ALA A 218 -5.69 -22.59 -1.17
CA ALA A 218 -6.74 -21.72 -1.72
C ALA A 218 -6.69 -20.30 -1.14
N CYS A 219 -5.51 -19.86 -0.73
CA CYS A 219 -5.27 -18.50 -0.27
C CYS A 219 -5.29 -17.56 -1.47
N VAL A 220 -6.11 -16.55 -1.35
CA VAL A 220 -6.27 -15.51 -2.38
C VAL A 220 -5.08 -14.54 -2.35
#